data_9072fe1a00e626229655ed0814333c07
#
_entry.id   9072fe1a00e626229655ed0814333c07
#
_cell.length_a   1.000
_cell.length_b   1.000
_cell.length_c   1.000
_cell.angle_alpha   90.00
_cell.angle_beta   90.00
_cell.angle_gamma   90.00
#
_symmetry.space_group_name_H-M   'P 1'
#
loop_
_entity.id
_entity.type
_entity.pdbx_description
1 polymer ?
#
loop_
_entity_poly.entity_id
_entity_poly.type
_entity_poly.pdbx_seq_one_letter_code
_entity_poly.pdbx_strand_id
1 'polypeptide(L)'
;MFKKLLLVAAILCLAGLGMAQTTQTGNIVGTVSSSEGPLPGVAVTIKSPAMMLPSVTVTTNAQGNFRFMGLPPGDYEVTFELQGMKTVIRKGVRVSVALTSTIDIIMEQRTLEESVTVIGQSPTVDKQRTTRPANLDRIFLQSIPAPRTLGTFFNMAPSVTGDTAAGGSTMDNSYLLDGVNLVDAATGTQSVNFGLDIMDELSIQIAGLTAEYGSVRGAVVNVVTKSGGNKFSGTASIYLNSEKLKGDNTQGTPLAGSKSGNKLEYEPIVTLGGPIIKDKLWFFMNGSFDSTEAFVAGYPAGSAPGQEKPFKTMLPYPYAKLSFQPGPNDKLMLSYNYSDRITNDRGASKFATESVTIKQTSPSHVLNAQWTKFFSNSFFMNVRYGMVLYQLLLDAKGNEAQVYMIPTAVSSGNAWRNQDHYGRNRFQFNADATAFVDNLAGTHELKFGGEAQLARTSWLVHGVADPVTGGCYNDMNAPGNYADTLILKGGGFNRLDWVNDYAGFVQDNWALTRNINLSLGLRFEYNSIVYPKQNADEGDILFQG
;
A
#
# COMPACT_ATOMS: atom_id res chain seq x y z
N MET A 1 18.72 -26.64 28.50
CA MET A 1 19.00 -26.71 27.07
C MET A 1 17.93 -27.53 26.33
N PHE A 2 17.66 -28.78 26.67
CA PHE A 2 16.71 -29.68 26.02
C PHE A 2 15.25 -29.15 25.97
N LYS A 3 14.72 -28.53 27.05
CA LYS A 3 13.39 -27.91 27.08
C LYS A 3 13.24 -26.72 26.11
N LYS A 4 14.33 -25.92 25.93
CA LYS A 4 14.33 -24.82 24.97
C LYS A 4 14.40 -25.34 23.51
N LEU A 5 15.13 -26.44 23.28
CA LEU A 5 15.21 -27.10 21.98
C LEU A 5 13.87 -27.75 21.60
N LEU A 6 13.17 -28.36 22.56
CA LEU A 6 11.82 -28.88 22.39
C LEU A 6 10.79 -27.78 22.13
N LEU A 7 10.94 -26.61 22.75
CA LEU A 7 10.11 -25.45 22.48
C LEU A 7 10.32 -24.93 21.06
N VAL A 8 11.57 -24.84 20.60
CA VAL A 8 11.91 -24.46 19.22
C VAL A 8 11.38 -25.51 18.23
N ALA A 9 11.53 -26.79 18.52
CA ALA A 9 10.98 -27.86 17.68
C ALA A 9 9.43 -27.87 17.66
N ALA A 10 8.77 -27.59 18.78
CA ALA A 10 7.32 -27.45 18.86
C ALA A 10 6.83 -26.20 18.09
N ILE A 11 7.57 -25.09 18.15
CA ILE A 11 7.30 -23.87 17.37
C ILE A 11 7.47 -24.16 15.88
N LEU A 12 8.51 -24.88 15.46
CA LEU A 12 8.73 -25.30 14.07
C LEU A 12 7.64 -26.28 13.57
N CYS A 13 7.12 -27.16 14.42
CA CYS A 13 6.01 -28.05 14.07
C CYS A 13 4.66 -27.28 13.96
N LEU A 14 4.45 -26.26 14.78
CA LEU A 14 3.28 -25.37 14.69
C LEU A 14 3.36 -24.41 13.48
N ALA A 15 4.56 -24.11 12.99
CA ALA A 15 4.76 -23.31 11.77
C ALA A 15 4.15 -23.95 10.51
N GLY A 16 3.91 -25.26 10.50
CA GLY A 16 3.21 -25.96 9.42
C GLY A 16 1.73 -25.58 9.25
N LEU A 17 1.17 -24.81 10.19
CA LEU A 17 -0.23 -24.35 10.17
C LEU A 17 -0.37 -22.82 10.09
N GLY A 18 0.76 -22.10 9.97
CA GLY A 18 0.78 -20.65 10.06
C GLY A 18 0.67 -19.91 8.72
N MET A 19 0.05 -18.75 8.74
CA MET A 19 -0.20 -17.86 7.57
C MET A 19 0.49 -16.49 7.72
N ALA A 20 1.09 -15.88 6.66
CA ALA A 20 2.06 -14.77 6.67
C ALA A 20 1.52 -13.33 6.75
N GLN A 21 2.30 -12.37 7.28
CA GLN A 21 1.90 -10.95 7.38
C GLN A 21 3.05 -9.94 7.20
N THR A 22 2.66 -8.74 6.71
CA THR A 22 3.52 -7.55 6.60
C THR A 22 3.51 -6.72 7.88
N THR A 23 4.67 -6.22 8.31
CA THR A 23 4.84 -5.40 9.50
C THR A 23 4.35 -3.96 9.25
N GLN A 24 3.44 -3.45 10.11
CA GLN A 24 2.90 -2.09 10.06
C GLN A 24 3.36 -1.23 11.24
N THR A 25 4.15 -1.78 12.09
CA THR A 25 4.58 -1.19 13.36
C THR A 25 6.10 -1.25 13.45
N GLY A 26 6.66 -0.47 14.37
CA GLY A 26 8.06 -0.54 14.77
C GLY A 26 8.20 -0.99 16.20
N ASN A 27 9.43 -1.06 16.68
CA ASN A 27 9.76 -1.48 18.03
C ASN A 27 10.72 -0.48 18.69
N ILE A 28 10.71 -0.44 20.03
CA ILE A 28 11.78 0.19 20.84
C ILE A 28 12.38 -0.91 21.71
N VAL A 29 13.70 -1.07 21.64
CA VAL A 29 14.45 -2.01 22.48
C VAL A 29 15.65 -1.30 23.08
N GLY A 30 16.25 -1.88 24.11
CA GLY A 30 17.50 -1.35 24.65
C GLY A 30 17.91 -1.99 25.94
N THR A 31 19.03 -1.47 26.47
CA THR A 31 19.63 -1.91 27.73
C THR A 31 19.73 -0.75 28.68
N VAL A 32 19.48 -1.02 29.97
CA VAL A 32 19.71 -0.07 31.04
C VAL A 32 20.83 -0.65 31.94
N SER A 33 21.86 0.16 32.15
CA SER A 33 23.02 -0.20 32.96
C SER A 33 23.41 0.93 33.94
N SER A 34 24.23 0.62 34.90
CA SER A 34 24.98 1.59 35.70
C SER A 34 26.48 1.39 35.49
N SER A 35 27.32 2.16 36.20
CA SER A 35 28.77 1.94 36.26
C SER A 35 29.15 0.55 36.81
N GLU A 36 28.26 -0.11 37.55
CA GLU A 36 28.46 -1.41 38.17
C GLU A 36 27.96 -2.58 37.33
N GLY A 37 27.19 -2.30 36.23
CA GLY A 37 26.66 -3.32 35.33
C GLY A 37 25.18 -3.14 34.97
N PRO A 38 24.54 -4.19 34.42
CA PRO A 38 23.13 -4.16 34.03
C PRO A 38 22.21 -3.85 35.23
N LEU A 39 21.16 -3.05 34.99
CA LEU A 39 20.16 -2.69 35.98
C LEU A 39 18.83 -3.43 35.75
N PRO A 40 18.52 -4.50 36.47
CA PRO A 40 17.21 -5.12 36.49
C PRO A 40 16.19 -4.28 37.28
N GLY A 41 14.90 -4.41 36.92
CA GLY A 41 13.81 -3.81 37.69
C GLY A 41 13.57 -2.32 37.40
N VAL A 42 14.24 -1.72 36.41
CA VAL A 42 13.98 -0.35 35.98
C VAL A 42 12.61 -0.28 35.32
N ALA A 43 11.74 0.61 35.78
CA ALA A 43 10.48 0.92 35.13
C ALA A 43 10.76 1.81 33.91
N VAL A 44 10.49 1.29 32.74
CA VAL A 44 10.62 2.01 31.46
C VAL A 44 9.22 2.35 30.98
N THR A 45 8.92 3.63 30.82
CA THR A 45 7.60 4.13 30.40
C THR A 45 7.71 4.89 29.08
N ILE A 46 6.88 4.53 28.10
CA ILE A 46 6.79 5.26 26.84
C ILE A 46 5.50 6.08 26.75
N LYS A 47 5.59 7.24 26.09
CA LYS A 47 4.47 8.11 25.73
C LYS A 47 4.65 8.62 24.32
N SER A 48 3.55 8.71 23.55
CA SER A 48 3.54 9.33 22.22
C SER A 48 2.12 9.76 21.85
N PRO A 49 1.95 10.84 21.08
CA PRO A 49 0.66 11.19 20.46
C PRO A 49 0.17 10.10 19.48
N ALA A 50 1.09 9.30 18.91
CA ALA A 50 0.76 8.20 17.99
C ALA A 50 0.17 6.97 18.73
N MET A 51 0.35 6.89 20.05
CA MET A 51 -0.20 5.80 20.85
C MET A 51 -1.69 6.01 21.12
N MET A 52 -2.42 4.90 21.17
CA MET A 52 -3.82 4.88 21.60
C MET A 52 -3.94 5.03 23.12
N LEU A 53 -3.05 4.38 23.89
CA LEU A 53 -2.99 4.51 25.33
C LEU A 53 -2.13 5.72 25.74
N PRO A 54 -2.42 6.37 26.87
CA PRO A 54 -1.65 7.52 27.36
C PRO A 54 -0.18 7.20 27.63
N SER A 55 0.11 5.97 28.10
CA SER A 55 1.45 5.45 28.33
C SER A 55 1.44 3.92 28.45
N VAL A 56 2.59 3.33 28.22
CA VAL A 56 2.85 1.90 28.45
C VAL A 56 4.14 1.77 29.24
N THR A 57 4.15 0.91 30.25
CA THR A 57 5.33 0.68 31.11
C THR A 57 5.73 -0.79 31.07
N VAL A 58 7.01 -1.06 30.91
CA VAL A 58 7.63 -2.38 31.05
C VAL A 58 8.78 -2.31 32.08
N THR A 59 9.21 -3.46 32.58
CA THR A 59 10.32 -3.53 33.54
C THR A 59 11.51 -4.23 32.89
N THR A 60 12.75 -3.75 33.15
CA THR A 60 13.96 -4.39 32.64
C THR A 60 14.16 -5.77 33.28
N ASN A 61 14.64 -6.72 32.45
CA ASN A 61 14.97 -8.07 32.89
C ASN A 61 16.30 -8.15 33.66
N ALA A 62 16.75 -9.36 34.05
CA ALA A 62 17.99 -9.58 34.79
C ALA A 62 19.26 -9.07 34.07
N GLN A 63 19.22 -8.90 32.76
CA GLN A 63 20.30 -8.36 31.94
C GLN A 63 20.14 -6.86 31.64
N GLY A 64 19.19 -6.19 32.30
CA GLY A 64 18.87 -4.79 32.04
C GLY A 64 18.15 -4.52 30.74
N ASN A 65 17.70 -5.54 30.02
CA ASN A 65 17.02 -5.37 28.72
C ASN A 65 15.55 -5.00 28.90
N PHE A 66 15.06 -4.12 28.03
CA PHE A 66 13.65 -3.78 27.91
C PHE A 66 13.22 -3.81 26.44
N ARG A 67 11.89 -3.96 26.20
CA ARG A 67 11.34 -4.10 24.86
C ARG A 67 9.90 -3.63 24.81
N PHE A 68 9.60 -2.76 23.81
CA PHE A 68 8.25 -2.39 23.40
C PHE A 68 8.05 -2.82 21.96
N MET A 69 6.98 -3.54 21.69
CA MET A 69 6.68 -4.11 20.39
C MET A 69 5.38 -3.59 19.83
N GLY A 70 5.25 -3.64 18.49
CA GLY A 70 3.99 -3.30 17.81
C GLY A 70 3.57 -1.85 18.03
N LEU A 71 4.54 -0.92 18.06
CA LEU A 71 4.30 0.49 18.26
C LEU A 71 3.92 1.15 16.93
N PRO A 72 2.89 2.01 16.91
CA PRO A 72 2.61 2.89 15.77
C PRO A 72 3.82 3.76 15.41
N PRO A 73 4.02 4.11 14.13
CA PRO A 73 5.07 5.06 13.75
C PRO A 73 4.80 6.43 14.38
N GLY A 74 5.87 7.12 14.79
CA GLY A 74 5.79 8.43 15.44
C GLY A 74 6.96 8.72 16.35
N ASP A 75 6.89 9.87 17.04
CA ASP A 75 7.90 10.29 18.00
C ASP A 75 7.47 9.94 19.41
N TYR A 76 8.41 9.36 20.17
CA TYR A 76 8.18 8.85 21.51
C TYR A 76 9.06 9.57 22.54
N GLU A 77 8.51 9.71 23.74
CA GLU A 77 9.24 10.04 24.96
C GLU A 77 9.36 8.76 25.79
N VAL A 78 10.59 8.43 26.21
CA VAL A 78 10.90 7.24 27.01
C VAL A 78 11.47 7.69 28.35
N THR A 79 10.83 7.28 29.44
CA THR A 79 11.21 7.61 30.82
C THR A 79 11.72 6.36 31.53
N PHE A 80 12.87 6.46 32.20
CA PHE A 80 13.51 5.39 32.95
C PHE A 80 13.55 5.75 34.45
N GLU A 81 12.98 4.92 35.29
CA GLU A 81 12.85 5.16 36.73
C GLU A 81 13.25 3.92 37.53
N LEU A 82 14.12 4.12 38.53
CA LEU A 82 14.49 3.13 39.50
C LEU A 82 14.74 3.83 40.84
N GLN A 83 14.25 3.24 41.94
CA GLN A 83 14.47 3.80 43.25
C GLN A 83 15.99 3.91 43.59
N GLY A 84 16.42 5.08 44.01
CA GLY A 84 17.84 5.36 44.30
C GLY A 84 18.68 5.80 43.10
N MET A 85 18.12 5.81 41.91
CA MET A 85 18.77 6.29 40.68
C MET A 85 18.17 7.60 40.21
N LYS A 86 18.90 8.38 39.41
CA LYS A 86 18.39 9.57 38.74
C LYS A 86 17.42 9.15 37.64
N THR A 87 16.25 9.78 37.56
CA THR A 87 15.29 9.57 36.46
C THR A 87 15.89 10.09 35.15
N VAL A 88 15.84 9.29 34.08
CA VAL A 88 16.31 9.66 32.76
C VAL A 88 15.11 9.75 31.81
N ILE A 89 15.00 10.85 31.07
CA ILE A 89 13.95 11.06 30.07
C ILE A 89 14.61 11.24 28.69
N ARG A 90 14.23 10.38 27.75
CA ARG A 90 14.67 10.43 26.34
C ARG A 90 13.52 10.90 25.46
N LYS A 91 13.67 12.08 24.84
CA LYS A 91 12.67 12.63 23.92
C LYS A 91 13.09 12.45 22.46
N GLY A 92 12.12 12.49 21.54
CA GLY A 92 12.37 12.42 20.10
C GLY A 92 12.86 11.05 19.63
N VAL A 93 12.46 9.97 20.31
CA VAL A 93 12.73 8.61 19.86
C VAL A 93 11.80 8.28 18.71
N ARG A 94 12.34 8.28 17.50
CA ARG A 94 11.56 7.99 16.29
C ARG A 94 11.30 6.49 16.16
N VAL A 95 10.04 6.11 16.04
CA VAL A 95 9.59 4.77 15.66
C VAL A 95 9.08 4.84 14.22
N SER A 96 9.58 3.99 13.35
CA SER A 96 9.17 3.86 11.96
C SER A 96 8.77 2.43 11.64
N VAL A 97 7.96 2.27 10.60
CA VAL A 97 7.46 0.97 10.15
C VAL A 97 8.61 0.02 9.82
N ALA A 98 8.50 -1.23 10.29
CA ALA A 98 9.48 -2.30 10.10
C ALA A 98 10.88 -2.00 10.63
N LEU A 99 11.07 -0.97 11.47
CA LEU A 99 12.34 -0.64 12.09
C LEU A 99 12.30 -0.85 13.61
N THR A 100 13.48 -1.12 14.19
CA THR A 100 13.68 -1.22 15.63
C THR A 100 14.61 -0.10 16.09
N SER A 101 14.08 0.79 16.94
CA SER A 101 14.86 1.86 17.58
C SER A 101 15.55 1.32 18.82
N THR A 102 16.89 1.35 18.86
CA THR A 102 17.67 0.86 19.99
C THR A 102 18.09 2.03 20.89
N ILE A 103 17.85 1.92 22.20
CA ILE A 103 18.18 2.92 23.21
C ILE A 103 18.94 2.26 24.33
N ASP A 104 20.22 2.55 24.43
CA ASP A 104 21.05 2.12 25.56
C ASP A 104 21.25 3.30 26.53
N ILE A 105 20.96 3.08 27.80
CA ILE A 105 20.99 4.10 28.86
C ILE A 105 21.91 3.66 30.01
N ILE A 106 22.71 4.62 30.47
CA ILE A 106 23.47 4.48 31.72
C ILE A 106 22.79 5.37 32.75
N MET A 107 22.31 4.78 33.85
CA MET A 107 21.74 5.51 35.00
C MET A 107 22.77 5.74 36.08
N GLU A 108 22.75 6.93 36.68
CA GLU A 108 23.61 7.32 37.81
C GLU A 108 22.83 7.25 39.12
N GLN A 109 23.55 7.04 40.24
CA GLN A 109 22.95 7.11 41.56
C GLN A 109 22.47 8.52 41.88
N ARG A 110 21.35 8.61 42.56
CA ARG A 110 20.71 9.87 42.95
C ARG A 110 21.51 10.51 44.10
N THR A 111 22.06 11.69 43.86
CA THR A 111 22.79 12.46 44.87
C THR A 111 21.97 13.56 45.54
N LEU A 112 20.89 14.04 44.94
CA LEU A 112 19.83 14.95 45.43
C LEU A 112 18.95 15.33 44.22
N GLU A 113 17.66 15.28 44.38
CA GLU A 113 16.52 15.70 43.49
C GLU A 113 16.79 16.26 42.07
N GLU A 114 17.56 15.63 41.23
CA GLU A 114 17.70 16.05 39.83
C GLU A 114 17.11 15.01 38.87
N SER A 115 16.18 15.43 38.01
CA SER A 115 15.79 14.69 36.81
C SER A 115 16.65 15.16 35.65
N VAL A 116 17.32 14.26 34.94
CA VAL A 116 18.09 14.61 33.74
C VAL A 116 17.23 14.38 32.51
N THR A 117 16.86 15.45 31.83
CA THR A 117 16.23 15.36 30.53
C THR A 117 17.28 15.32 29.42
N VAL A 118 17.41 14.21 28.74
CA VAL A 118 18.33 14.07 27.61
C VAL A 118 17.52 14.26 26.32
N ILE A 119 17.70 15.37 25.61
CA ILE A 119 17.18 15.57 24.28
C ILE A 119 18.20 14.96 23.32
N GLY A 120 17.81 13.89 22.63
CA GLY A 120 18.67 13.25 21.65
C GLY A 120 17.84 12.72 20.48
N GLN A 121 18.30 12.94 19.27
CA GLN A 121 17.76 12.21 18.13
C GLN A 121 18.17 10.74 18.27
N SER A 122 17.21 9.83 18.14
CA SER A 122 17.52 8.40 18.06
C SER A 122 18.35 8.17 16.79
N PRO A 123 19.39 7.32 16.83
CA PRO A 123 20.08 6.97 15.60
C PRO A 123 19.08 6.36 14.62
N THR A 124 18.99 6.93 13.44
CA THR A 124 18.10 6.48 12.35
C THR A 124 18.55 5.17 11.71
N VAL A 125 19.65 4.59 12.16
CA VAL A 125 20.21 3.34 11.63
C VAL A 125 19.77 2.18 12.51
N ASP A 126 18.89 1.33 11.98
CA ASP A 126 18.61 0.03 12.57
C ASP A 126 19.87 -0.84 12.47
N LYS A 127 20.44 -1.21 13.61
CA LYS A 127 21.64 -2.05 13.67
C LYS A 127 21.31 -3.54 13.66
N GLN A 128 20.04 -3.90 13.78
CA GLN A 128 19.60 -5.29 13.97
C GLN A 128 19.08 -5.94 12.69
N ARG A 129 18.74 -5.13 11.65
CA ARG A 129 18.15 -5.63 10.41
C ARG A 129 19.02 -5.34 9.19
N THR A 130 18.99 -6.24 8.23
CA THR A 130 19.63 -6.08 6.93
C THR A 130 18.80 -5.23 5.96
N THR A 131 17.48 -5.17 6.18
CA THR A 131 16.55 -4.37 5.39
C THR A 131 16.68 -2.89 5.73
N ARG A 132 16.77 -2.03 4.72
CA ARG A 132 16.82 -0.57 4.87
C ARG A 132 15.66 0.05 4.09
N PRO A 133 14.47 0.18 4.69
CA PRO A 133 13.36 0.84 4.03
C PRO A 133 13.63 2.34 3.90
N ALA A 134 13.15 2.92 2.80
CA ALA A 134 12.95 4.36 2.71
C ALA A 134 11.58 4.66 3.35
N ASN A 135 11.59 5.23 4.54
CA ASN A 135 10.38 5.60 5.26
C ASN A 135 10.11 7.09 5.10
N LEU A 136 8.98 7.42 4.50
CA LEU A 136 8.51 8.78 4.27
C LEU A 136 7.37 9.04 5.26
N ASP A 137 7.62 9.89 6.23
CA ASP A 137 6.62 10.23 7.24
C ASP A 137 5.62 11.29 6.74
N ARG A 138 4.56 11.50 7.51
CA ARG A 138 3.50 12.45 7.20
C ARG A 138 4.00 13.86 6.93
N ILE A 139 4.98 14.34 7.71
CA ILE A 139 5.52 15.71 7.56
C ILE A 139 6.20 15.84 6.22
N PHE A 140 7.02 14.85 5.87
CA PHE A 140 7.69 14.80 4.57
C PHE A 140 6.69 14.76 3.41
N LEU A 141 5.69 13.84 3.47
CA LEU A 141 4.67 13.68 2.44
C LEU A 141 3.83 14.94 2.20
N GLN A 142 3.60 15.76 3.23
CA GLN A 142 2.83 17.00 3.14
C GLN A 142 3.66 18.23 2.74
N SER A 143 4.98 18.20 2.95
CA SER A 143 5.85 19.38 2.73
C SER A 143 6.49 19.43 1.34
N ILE A 144 6.48 18.33 0.58
CA ILE A 144 7.10 18.29 -0.74
C ILE A 144 6.17 18.89 -1.79
N PRO A 145 6.63 19.90 -2.57
CA PRO A 145 5.90 20.48 -3.68
C PRO A 145 6.00 19.59 -4.93
N ALA A 146 5.35 18.43 -4.91
CA ALA A 146 5.35 17.46 -6.00
C ALA A 146 3.92 17.01 -6.32
N PRO A 147 3.66 16.42 -7.49
CA PRO A 147 2.36 15.81 -7.81
C PRO A 147 1.94 14.82 -6.72
N ARG A 148 0.70 14.95 -6.28
CA ARG A 148 0.16 14.14 -5.19
C ARG A 148 -0.30 12.77 -5.70
N THR A 149 0.67 11.90 -6.01
CA THR A 149 0.42 10.51 -6.41
C THR A 149 1.34 9.56 -5.65
N LEU A 150 0.91 8.33 -5.42
CA LEU A 150 1.76 7.31 -4.79
C LEU A 150 3.04 7.06 -5.62
N GLY A 151 2.93 7.05 -6.96
CA GLY A 151 4.07 6.90 -7.85
C GLY A 151 5.12 8.00 -7.68
N THR A 152 4.70 9.25 -7.45
CA THR A 152 5.63 10.36 -7.17
C THR A 152 6.47 10.07 -5.93
N PHE A 153 5.85 9.66 -4.83
CA PHE A 153 6.57 9.33 -3.59
C PHE A 153 7.39 8.05 -3.71
N PHE A 154 6.89 7.07 -4.46
CA PHE A 154 7.64 5.86 -4.75
C PHE A 154 8.94 6.16 -5.51
N ASN A 155 8.89 7.05 -6.50
CA ASN A 155 10.06 7.48 -7.28
C ASN A 155 11.09 8.31 -6.48
N MET A 156 10.78 8.71 -5.25
CA MET A 156 11.75 9.37 -4.34
C MET A 156 12.64 8.36 -3.60
N ALA A 157 12.27 7.08 -3.59
CA ALA A 157 13.09 6.06 -2.95
C ALA A 157 14.36 5.77 -3.78
N PRO A 158 15.49 5.49 -3.14
CA PRO A 158 16.71 5.08 -3.85
C PRO A 158 16.46 3.85 -4.74
N SER A 159 17.10 3.79 -5.90
CA SER A 159 16.99 2.68 -6.87
C SER A 159 15.57 2.48 -7.46
N VAL A 160 14.74 3.50 -7.45
CA VAL A 160 13.44 3.55 -8.14
C VAL A 160 13.51 4.52 -9.31
N THR A 161 12.99 4.11 -10.46
CA THR A 161 12.90 4.94 -11.66
C THR A 161 11.69 4.54 -12.49
N GLY A 162 10.77 5.47 -12.76
CA GLY A 162 9.60 5.21 -13.61
C GLY A 162 8.72 4.06 -13.12
N ASP A 163 8.42 4.05 -11.82
CA ASP A 163 7.63 3.02 -11.14
C ASP A 163 8.24 1.60 -11.16
N THR A 164 9.54 1.48 -11.48
CA THR A 164 10.31 0.24 -11.39
C THR A 164 11.35 0.35 -10.28
N ALA A 165 11.57 -0.72 -9.53
CA ALA A 165 12.54 -0.78 -8.45
C ALA A 165 13.60 -1.85 -8.71
N ALA A 166 14.86 -1.58 -8.30
CA ALA A 166 15.98 -2.52 -8.38
C ALA A 166 16.23 -3.10 -9.79
N GLY A 167 15.85 -2.39 -10.86
CA GLY A 167 15.96 -2.85 -12.24
C GLY A 167 14.91 -3.87 -12.67
N GLY A 168 13.90 -4.13 -11.84
CA GLY A 168 12.74 -4.96 -12.18
C GLY A 168 11.72 -4.24 -13.07
N SER A 169 10.55 -4.85 -13.23
CA SER A 169 9.38 -4.27 -13.89
C SER A 169 8.39 -3.69 -12.87
N THR A 170 7.39 -2.95 -13.34
CA THR A 170 6.28 -2.47 -12.49
C THR A 170 5.48 -3.63 -11.87
N MET A 171 5.45 -4.79 -12.52
CA MET A 171 4.76 -6.00 -12.04
C MET A 171 5.53 -6.72 -10.92
N ASP A 172 6.81 -6.39 -10.72
CA ASP A 172 7.64 -6.99 -9.67
C ASP A 172 7.46 -6.33 -8.30
N ASN A 173 6.68 -5.25 -8.22
CA ASN A 173 6.40 -4.52 -6.99
C ASN A 173 5.15 -5.04 -6.28
N SER A 174 5.14 -4.96 -4.96
CA SER A 174 3.96 -5.19 -4.12
C SER A 174 3.50 -3.89 -3.48
N TYR A 175 2.20 -3.59 -3.55
CA TYR A 175 1.58 -2.40 -2.96
C TYR A 175 0.60 -2.83 -1.88
N LEU A 176 0.79 -2.31 -0.67
CA LEU A 176 0.04 -2.71 0.51
C LEU A 176 -0.61 -1.49 1.17
N LEU A 177 -1.87 -1.61 1.55
CA LEU A 177 -2.58 -0.63 2.39
C LEU A 177 -2.91 -1.27 3.73
N ASP A 178 -2.25 -0.81 4.80
CA ASP A 178 -2.30 -1.46 6.11
C ASP A 178 -2.09 -2.99 5.99
N GLY A 179 -1.19 -3.43 5.05
CA GLY A 179 -0.82 -4.81 4.78
C GLY A 179 -1.80 -5.61 3.92
N VAL A 180 -2.89 -5.02 3.43
CA VAL A 180 -3.73 -5.64 2.40
C VAL A 180 -3.11 -5.39 1.03
N ASN A 181 -2.92 -6.46 0.27
CA ASN A 181 -2.31 -6.41 -1.06
C ASN A 181 -3.28 -5.80 -2.08
N LEU A 182 -2.87 -4.67 -2.68
CA LEU A 182 -3.62 -3.91 -3.68
C LEU A 182 -3.21 -4.22 -5.12
N VAL A 183 -2.31 -5.18 -5.32
CA VAL A 183 -1.87 -5.58 -6.66
C VAL A 183 -3.02 -6.27 -7.39
N ASP A 184 -3.26 -5.84 -8.60
CA ASP A 184 -4.23 -6.46 -9.50
C ASP A 184 -3.81 -7.89 -9.87
N ALA A 185 -4.68 -8.85 -9.61
CA ALA A 185 -4.39 -10.26 -9.86
C ALA A 185 -4.22 -10.61 -11.35
N ALA A 186 -4.73 -9.77 -12.25
CA ALA A 186 -4.64 -10.01 -13.69
C ALA A 186 -3.45 -9.28 -14.35
N THR A 187 -3.11 -8.06 -13.88
CA THR A 187 -2.08 -7.23 -14.52
C THR A 187 -0.78 -7.12 -13.71
N GLY A 188 -0.76 -7.54 -12.45
CA GLY A 188 0.40 -7.43 -11.58
C GLY A 188 0.75 -5.99 -11.17
N THR A 189 -0.10 -5.00 -11.46
CA THR A 189 0.12 -3.59 -11.13
C THR A 189 -0.82 -3.11 -10.02
N GLN A 190 -0.59 -1.93 -9.46
CA GLN A 190 -1.53 -1.32 -8.52
C GLN A 190 -2.88 -1.04 -9.21
N SER A 191 -3.98 -1.51 -8.63
CA SER A 191 -5.33 -1.32 -9.18
C SER A 191 -6.20 -0.36 -8.37
N VAL A 192 -5.97 -0.25 -7.07
CA VAL A 192 -6.81 0.51 -6.15
C VAL A 192 -6.18 1.86 -5.87
N ASN A 193 -7.00 2.92 -5.95
CA ASN A 193 -6.59 4.27 -5.56
C ASN A 193 -7.04 4.57 -4.13
N PHE A 194 -6.40 5.53 -3.49
CA PHE A 194 -6.76 6.07 -2.18
C PHE A 194 -6.23 7.49 -2.03
N GLY A 195 -6.90 8.29 -1.19
CA GLY A 195 -6.45 9.66 -0.89
C GLY A 195 -5.14 9.64 -0.09
N LEU A 196 -4.19 10.49 -0.46
CA LEU A 196 -2.87 10.51 0.21
C LEU A 196 -2.95 11.01 1.66
N ASP A 197 -4.00 11.75 2.01
CA ASP A 197 -4.18 12.28 3.36
C ASP A 197 -4.55 11.24 4.41
N ILE A 198 -4.85 10.01 3.99
CA ILE A 198 -4.98 8.89 4.94
C ILE A 198 -3.63 8.37 5.43
N MET A 199 -2.53 8.66 4.72
CA MET A 199 -1.21 8.13 5.06
C MET A 199 -0.62 8.78 6.30
N ASP A 200 -0.09 7.97 7.20
CA ASP A 200 0.75 8.36 8.33
C ASP A 200 2.22 8.14 8.02
N GLU A 201 2.54 6.99 7.40
CA GLU A 201 3.88 6.67 6.92
C GLU A 201 3.81 5.83 5.64
N LEU A 202 4.72 6.08 4.71
CA LEU A 202 4.96 5.26 3.53
C LEU A 202 6.33 4.59 3.67
N SER A 203 6.35 3.26 3.74
CA SER A 203 7.56 2.45 3.83
C SER A 203 7.83 1.76 2.51
N ILE A 204 9.01 1.98 1.93
CA ILE A 204 9.43 1.41 0.65
C ILE A 204 10.67 0.56 0.89
N GLN A 205 10.53 -0.77 0.76
CA GLN A 205 11.61 -1.73 0.95
C GLN A 205 12.02 -2.31 -0.40
N ILE A 206 13.27 -2.12 -0.80
CA ILE A 206 13.76 -2.50 -2.13
C ILE A 206 14.72 -3.69 -2.09
N ALA A 207 15.51 -3.80 -1.03
CA ALA A 207 16.51 -4.83 -0.89
C ALA A 207 16.49 -5.47 0.49
N GLY A 208 17.01 -6.69 0.61
CA GLY A 208 17.03 -7.42 1.87
C GLY A 208 15.64 -7.80 2.36
N LEU A 209 14.71 -8.05 1.43
CA LEU A 209 13.34 -8.46 1.78
C LEU A 209 13.38 -9.73 2.63
N THR A 210 12.61 -9.70 3.70
CA THR A 210 12.52 -10.84 4.63
C THR A 210 11.60 -11.93 4.08
N ALA A 211 11.68 -13.15 4.62
CA ALA A 211 10.89 -14.30 4.16
C ALA A 211 9.37 -14.12 4.29
N GLU A 212 8.93 -13.12 5.04
CA GLU A 212 7.51 -12.74 5.13
C GLU A 212 6.93 -12.20 3.81
N TYR A 213 7.78 -11.62 2.95
CA TYR A 213 7.35 -11.10 1.64
C TYR A 213 7.59 -12.15 0.56
N GLY A 214 6.53 -12.49 -0.18
CA GLY A 214 6.58 -13.41 -1.30
C GLY A 214 6.23 -12.76 -2.62
N SER A 215 6.59 -13.42 -3.72
CA SER A 215 6.25 -13.01 -5.10
C SER A 215 6.65 -11.57 -5.44
N VAL A 216 7.71 -11.04 -4.79
CA VAL A 216 8.22 -9.67 -5.00
C VAL A 216 9.67 -9.73 -5.42
N ARG A 217 10.00 -9.09 -6.55
CA ARG A 217 11.38 -8.94 -7.06
C ARG A 217 11.85 -7.49 -7.09
N GLY A 218 10.93 -6.55 -7.05
CA GLY A 218 11.15 -5.11 -7.02
C GLY A 218 11.09 -4.57 -5.59
N ALA A 219 10.08 -3.76 -5.30
CA ALA A 219 9.86 -3.14 -4.00
C ALA A 219 8.58 -3.63 -3.32
N VAL A 220 8.60 -3.63 -1.99
CA VAL A 220 7.40 -3.65 -1.15
C VAL A 220 7.10 -2.22 -0.74
N VAL A 221 5.98 -1.70 -1.21
CA VAL A 221 5.46 -0.36 -0.92
C VAL A 221 4.32 -0.50 0.08
N ASN A 222 4.56 -0.19 1.34
CA ASN A 222 3.59 -0.36 2.42
C ASN A 222 3.12 0.99 2.94
N VAL A 223 1.84 1.27 2.75
CA VAL A 223 1.14 2.46 3.25
C VAL A 223 0.53 2.13 4.60
N VAL A 224 0.96 2.83 5.65
CA VAL A 224 0.35 2.78 6.97
C VAL A 224 -0.57 4.00 7.13
N THR A 225 -1.84 3.74 7.47
CA THR A 225 -2.83 4.79 7.55
C THR A 225 -2.94 5.39 8.94
N LYS A 226 -3.38 6.66 9.01
CA LYS A 226 -3.67 7.38 10.24
C LYS A 226 -4.71 6.64 11.09
N SER A 227 -4.61 6.83 12.39
CA SER A 227 -5.57 6.35 13.38
C SER A 227 -6.07 7.52 14.23
N GLY A 228 -7.23 7.36 14.83
CA GLY A 228 -7.71 8.29 15.84
C GLY A 228 -6.91 8.19 17.14
N GLY A 229 -6.98 9.23 17.95
CA GLY A 229 -6.35 9.30 19.27
C GLY A 229 -7.35 9.79 20.33
N ASN A 230 -6.86 10.03 21.58
CA ASN A 230 -7.70 10.48 22.69
C ASN A 230 -8.14 11.95 22.63
N LYS A 231 -7.70 12.68 21.61
CA LYS A 231 -8.12 14.05 21.33
C LYS A 231 -8.71 14.11 19.93
N PHE A 232 -9.79 14.86 19.78
CA PHE A 232 -10.30 15.16 18.45
C PHE A 232 -9.30 16.00 17.69
N SER A 233 -9.04 15.59 16.45
CA SER A 233 -8.17 16.28 15.50
C SER A 233 -8.75 16.15 14.10
N GLY A 234 -8.51 17.15 13.27
CA GLY A 234 -8.98 17.14 11.90
C GLY A 234 -8.26 18.18 11.07
N THR A 235 -8.35 18.05 9.78
CA THR A 235 -7.82 18.99 8.79
C THR A 235 -8.86 19.24 7.72
N ALA A 236 -8.88 20.45 7.19
CA ALA A 236 -9.60 20.78 5.97
C ALA A 236 -8.61 21.47 5.04
N SER A 237 -8.46 20.97 3.83
CA SER A 237 -7.54 21.52 2.83
C SER A 237 -8.13 21.43 1.44
N ILE A 238 -7.63 22.26 0.53
CA ILE A 238 -7.93 22.19 -0.89
C ILE A 238 -6.63 22.40 -1.67
N TYR A 239 -6.36 21.48 -2.60
CA TYR A 239 -5.30 21.65 -3.57
C TYR A 239 -5.93 22.11 -4.88
N LEU A 240 -5.31 23.08 -5.53
CA LEU A 240 -5.79 23.69 -6.76
C LEU A 240 -4.65 23.83 -7.76
N ASN A 241 -4.87 23.35 -8.98
CA ASN A 241 -4.00 23.55 -10.12
C ASN A 241 -4.84 24.02 -11.31
N SER A 242 -4.39 25.06 -12.01
CA SER A 242 -5.14 25.63 -13.14
C SER A 242 -4.19 26.08 -14.24
N GLU A 243 -4.65 25.97 -15.49
CA GLU A 243 -3.92 26.50 -16.66
C GLU A 243 -3.59 28.01 -16.50
N LYS A 244 -4.44 28.76 -15.78
CA LYS A 244 -4.22 30.19 -15.52
C LYS A 244 -3.06 30.48 -14.59
N LEU A 245 -2.57 29.47 -13.85
CA LEU A 245 -1.42 29.55 -12.95
C LEU A 245 -0.12 29.05 -13.61
N LYS A 246 -0.20 28.64 -14.89
CA LYS A 246 0.94 28.08 -15.65
C LYS A 246 1.40 29.08 -16.72
N GLY A 247 2.69 29.11 -16.97
CA GLY A 247 3.26 29.77 -18.14
C GLY A 247 3.07 28.93 -19.40
N ASP A 248 2.99 29.59 -20.56
CA ASP A 248 2.99 28.92 -21.86
C ASP A 248 4.46 28.59 -22.25
N ASN A 249 4.77 27.30 -22.31
CA ASN A 249 6.07 26.79 -22.76
C ASN A 249 6.03 26.21 -24.17
N THR A 250 4.93 26.41 -24.93
CA THR A 250 4.76 25.87 -26.29
C THR A 250 5.23 26.86 -27.38
N GLN A 251 5.49 28.11 -27.03
CA GLN A 251 5.92 29.15 -27.99
C GLN A 251 7.21 28.71 -28.71
N GLY A 252 7.22 28.87 -30.04
CA GLY A 252 8.35 28.47 -30.89
C GLY A 252 8.43 26.94 -31.15
N THR A 253 7.45 26.17 -30.74
CA THR A 253 7.35 24.73 -31.02
C THR A 253 6.18 24.43 -31.99
N PRO A 254 6.13 23.24 -32.59
CA PRO A 254 4.96 22.80 -33.39
C PRO A 254 3.65 22.75 -32.60
N LEU A 255 3.68 22.86 -31.28
CA LEU A 255 2.53 22.85 -30.38
C LEU A 255 2.07 24.28 -30.02
N ALA A 256 2.68 25.33 -30.60
CA ALA A 256 2.32 26.71 -30.30
C ALA A 256 0.82 26.96 -30.52
N GLY A 257 0.16 27.46 -29.47
CA GLY A 257 -1.27 27.72 -29.45
C GLY A 257 -2.16 26.50 -29.14
N SER A 258 -1.61 25.27 -29.08
CA SER A 258 -2.35 24.07 -28.66
C SER A 258 -2.51 24.01 -27.15
N LYS A 259 -3.67 23.57 -26.69
CA LYS A 259 -3.93 23.33 -25.27
C LYS A 259 -3.55 21.90 -24.88
N SER A 260 -2.78 21.77 -23.79
CA SER A 260 -2.37 20.46 -23.25
C SER A 260 -2.21 20.51 -21.73
N GLY A 261 -2.33 19.34 -21.09
CA GLY A 261 -2.21 19.22 -19.63
C GLY A 261 -3.47 19.69 -18.87
N ASN A 262 -3.34 19.87 -17.55
CA ASN A 262 -4.49 20.18 -16.69
C ASN A 262 -5.00 21.60 -16.95
N LYS A 263 -6.28 21.70 -17.35
CA LYS A 263 -7.07 22.93 -17.41
C LYS A 263 -7.43 23.39 -16.01
N LEU A 264 -7.97 22.46 -15.22
CA LEU A 264 -8.37 22.67 -13.83
C LEU A 264 -8.27 21.34 -13.07
N GLU A 265 -7.64 21.36 -11.95
CA GLU A 265 -7.58 20.24 -11.00
C GLU A 265 -7.83 20.79 -9.61
N TYR A 266 -8.71 20.16 -8.86
CA TYR A 266 -8.97 20.52 -7.47
C TYR A 266 -9.25 19.28 -6.65
N GLU A 267 -8.67 19.26 -5.45
CA GLU A 267 -8.75 18.17 -4.48
C GLU A 267 -9.16 18.75 -3.11
N PRO A 268 -10.46 18.85 -2.77
CA PRO A 268 -10.92 19.16 -1.42
C PRO A 268 -10.77 17.93 -0.54
N ILE A 269 -10.29 18.13 0.68
CA ILE A 269 -9.99 17.10 1.66
C ILE A 269 -10.48 17.53 3.03
N VAL A 270 -11.17 16.62 3.71
CA VAL A 270 -11.55 16.78 5.11
C VAL A 270 -11.18 15.51 5.87
N THR A 271 -10.39 15.63 6.92
CA THR A 271 -10.11 14.53 7.84
C THR A 271 -10.64 14.82 9.22
N LEU A 272 -11.08 13.78 9.93
CA LEU A 272 -11.51 13.85 11.31
C LEU A 272 -11.11 12.57 12.04
N GLY A 273 -10.55 12.70 13.23
CA GLY A 273 -10.23 11.58 14.09
C GLY A 273 -10.42 11.94 15.56
N GLY A 274 -10.67 10.93 16.39
CA GLY A 274 -10.85 11.14 17.80
C GLY A 274 -11.38 9.91 18.54
N PRO A 275 -11.63 10.03 19.84
CA PRO A 275 -12.16 8.94 20.64
C PRO A 275 -13.70 8.83 20.50
N ILE A 276 -14.18 7.61 20.27
CA ILE A 276 -15.58 7.24 20.52
C ILE A 276 -15.73 6.89 22.00
N ILE A 277 -14.77 6.08 22.52
CA ILE A 277 -14.63 5.78 23.93
C ILE A 277 -13.17 6.07 24.29
N LYS A 278 -12.94 7.04 25.15
CA LYS A 278 -11.60 7.44 25.58
C LYS A 278 -10.82 6.23 26.10
N ASP A 279 -9.56 6.12 25.70
CA ASP A 279 -8.60 5.06 26.05
C ASP A 279 -9.01 3.65 25.58
N LYS A 280 -10.06 3.51 24.71
CA LYS A 280 -10.54 2.19 24.25
C LYS A 280 -10.92 2.12 22.78
N LEU A 281 -11.69 3.08 22.28
CA LEU A 281 -12.24 3.02 20.92
C LEU A 281 -12.08 4.37 20.23
N TRP A 282 -11.40 4.36 19.10
CA TRP A 282 -11.12 5.54 18.30
C TRP A 282 -11.57 5.36 16.87
N PHE A 283 -11.81 6.48 16.20
CA PHE A 283 -12.10 6.52 14.78
C PHE A 283 -11.18 7.50 14.05
N PHE A 284 -10.96 7.24 12.78
CA PHE A 284 -10.39 8.19 11.82
C PHE A 284 -11.19 8.10 10.53
N MET A 285 -11.53 9.25 9.94
CA MET A 285 -12.26 9.34 8.69
C MET A 285 -11.58 10.34 7.76
N ASN A 286 -11.65 10.07 6.46
CA ASN A 286 -11.24 10.97 5.39
C ASN A 286 -12.36 11.03 4.36
N GLY A 287 -12.74 12.25 3.95
CA GLY A 287 -13.55 12.51 2.78
C GLY A 287 -12.75 13.37 1.83
N SER A 288 -12.40 12.84 0.68
CA SER A 288 -11.70 13.58 -0.37
C SER A 288 -12.11 13.10 -1.75
N PHE A 289 -11.95 13.96 -2.74
CA PHE A 289 -12.04 13.59 -4.14
C PHE A 289 -11.10 14.46 -4.99
N ASP A 290 -10.50 13.88 -6.01
CA ASP A 290 -9.80 14.62 -7.06
C ASP A 290 -10.75 14.81 -8.24
N SER A 291 -10.77 16.00 -8.80
CA SER A 291 -11.48 16.34 -10.04
C SER A 291 -10.52 17.05 -10.98
N THR A 292 -10.14 16.35 -12.03
CA THR A 292 -9.20 16.85 -13.05
C THR A 292 -9.91 17.04 -14.38
N GLU A 293 -9.89 18.27 -14.92
CA GLU A 293 -10.15 18.57 -16.32
C GLU A 293 -8.82 18.76 -17.04
N ALA A 294 -8.57 18.00 -18.11
CA ALA A 294 -7.31 18.05 -18.85
C ALA A 294 -7.54 18.14 -20.36
N PHE A 295 -6.62 18.81 -21.05
CA PHE A 295 -6.55 18.83 -22.49
C PHE A 295 -5.51 17.83 -23.01
N VAL A 296 -5.81 17.22 -24.14
CA VAL A 296 -4.83 16.51 -24.96
C VAL A 296 -4.66 17.28 -26.25
N ALA A 297 -3.43 17.66 -26.59
CA ALA A 297 -3.14 18.42 -27.79
C ALA A 297 -3.70 17.71 -29.04
N GLY A 298 -4.51 18.46 -29.84
CA GLY A 298 -5.16 17.95 -31.04
C GLY A 298 -6.36 17.02 -30.79
N TYR A 299 -6.87 16.91 -29.58
CA TYR A 299 -8.11 16.16 -29.29
C TYR A 299 -9.32 17.09 -29.23
N PRO A 300 -10.49 16.72 -29.83
CA PRO A 300 -10.72 15.57 -30.73
C PRO A 300 -9.93 15.65 -32.03
N ALA A 301 -9.74 14.51 -32.71
CA ALA A 301 -9.04 14.47 -33.98
C ALA A 301 -9.60 15.51 -34.95
N GLY A 302 -8.72 16.29 -35.57
CA GLY A 302 -9.07 17.41 -36.47
C GLY A 302 -9.28 18.75 -35.76
N SER A 303 -9.14 18.86 -34.45
CA SER A 303 -9.19 20.13 -33.72
C SER A 303 -8.04 21.04 -34.13
N ALA A 304 -8.35 22.29 -34.45
CA ALA A 304 -7.32 23.31 -34.64
C ALA A 304 -6.67 23.68 -33.29
N PRO A 305 -5.41 24.15 -33.29
CA PRO A 305 -4.77 24.64 -32.11
C PRO A 305 -5.62 25.65 -31.33
N GLY A 306 -5.79 25.44 -30.03
CA GLY A 306 -6.63 26.26 -29.17
C GLY A 306 -8.11 25.87 -29.11
N GLN A 307 -8.55 24.94 -29.95
CA GLN A 307 -9.94 24.42 -30.00
C GLN A 307 -10.09 23.02 -29.38
N GLU A 308 -9.03 22.53 -28.70
CA GLU A 308 -9.04 21.26 -28.00
C GLU A 308 -10.16 21.20 -26.96
N LYS A 309 -10.81 20.03 -26.86
CA LYS A 309 -11.86 19.76 -25.88
C LYS A 309 -11.24 19.16 -24.62
N PRO A 310 -11.56 19.69 -23.42
CA PRO A 310 -11.10 19.06 -22.20
C PRO A 310 -11.93 17.81 -21.91
N PHE A 311 -11.29 16.79 -21.33
CA PHE A 311 -11.95 15.64 -20.74
C PHE A 311 -11.85 15.70 -19.21
N LYS A 312 -12.81 15.09 -18.53
CA LYS A 312 -12.90 15.13 -17.08
C LYS A 312 -12.70 13.75 -16.46
N THR A 313 -11.87 13.70 -15.42
CA THR A 313 -11.72 12.55 -14.52
C THR A 313 -12.09 12.94 -13.10
N MET A 314 -12.83 12.09 -12.41
CA MET A 314 -13.16 12.23 -10.99
C MET A 314 -12.75 10.98 -10.23
N LEU A 315 -12.16 11.17 -9.06
CA LEU A 315 -11.64 10.11 -8.19
C LEU A 315 -12.07 10.39 -6.73
N PRO A 316 -13.25 9.92 -6.30
CA PRO A 316 -13.64 9.98 -4.89
C PRO A 316 -12.84 8.98 -4.04
N TYR A 317 -12.46 9.38 -2.80
CA TYR A 317 -11.65 8.59 -1.86
C TYR A 317 -12.17 8.65 -0.41
N PRO A 318 -13.41 8.27 -0.11
CA PRO A 318 -13.83 8.13 1.27
C PRO A 318 -13.09 6.96 1.96
N TYR A 319 -12.62 7.23 3.18
CA TYR A 319 -11.93 6.26 4.01
C TYR A 319 -12.43 6.35 5.46
N ALA A 320 -12.53 5.21 6.13
CA ALA A 320 -12.85 5.13 7.56
C ALA A 320 -12.03 4.03 8.24
N LYS A 321 -11.59 4.29 9.47
CA LYS A 321 -10.86 3.34 10.32
C LYS A 321 -11.37 3.41 11.75
N LEU A 322 -11.61 2.25 12.33
CA LEU A 322 -11.89 2.04 13.74
C LEU A 322 -10.71 1.31 14.39
N SER A 323 -10.30 1.78 15.54
CA SER A 323 -9.24 1.14 16.34
C SER A 323 -9.80 0.88 17.73
N PHE A 324 -9.77 -0.37 18.17
CA PHE A 324 -10.32 -0.80 19.45
C PHE A 324 -9.27 -1.54 20.28
N GLN A 325 -9.05 -1.08 21.49
CA GLN A 325 -8.12 -1.68 22.44
C GLN A 325 -8.86 -1.93 23.76
N PRO A 326 -9.50 -3.10 23.91
CA PRO A 326 -10.27 -3.43 25.13
C PRO A 326 -9.40 -3.54 26.37
N GLY A 327 -8.13 -3.86 26.21
CA GLY A 327 -7.14 -3.99 27.27
C GLY A 327 -5.71 -3.87 26.74
N PRO A 328 -4.69 -4.02 27.59
CA PRO A 328 -3.30 -3.83 27.18
C PRO A 328 -2.80 -4.85 26.16
N ASN A 329 -3.44 -6.01 26.10
CA ASN A 329 -2.94 -7.17 25.36
C ASN A 329 -3.62 -7.39 24.01
N ASP A 330 -4.69 -6.66 23.71
CA ASP A 330 -5.48 -6.86 22.48
C ASP A 330 -5.63 -5.54 21.74
N LYS A 331 -5.32 -5.54 20.43
CA LYS A 331 -5.59 -4.42 19.52
C LYS A 331 -6.40 -4.96 18.34
N LEU A 332 -7.53 -4.34 18.07
CA LEU A 332 -8.35 -4.64 16.89
C LEU A 332 -8.41 -3.39 16.02
N MET A 333 -8.37 -3.61 14.72
CA MET A 333 -8.49 -2.57 13.71
C MET A 333 -9.45 -3.03 12.62
N LEU A 334 -10.34 -2.13 12.22
CA LEU A 334 -11.20 -2.31 11.06
C LEU A 334 -11.09 -1.06 10.20
N SER A 335 -10.76 -1.20 8.91
CA SER A 335 -10.76 -0.07 7.99
C SER A 335 -11.45 -0.40 6.68
N TYR A 336 -11.99 0.63 6.07
CA TYR A 336 -12.66 0.58 4.78
C TYR A 336 -12.22 1.74 3.91
N ASN A 337 -11.78 1.43 2.68
CA ASN A 337 -11.49 2.39 1.63
C ASN A 337 -12.40 2.15 0.44
N TYR A 338 -13.02 3.19 -0.05
CA TYR A 338 -13.67 3.20 -1.35
C TYR A 338 -12.90 4.13 -2.27
N SER A 339 -12.79 3.74 -3.53
CA SER A 339 -12.38 4.67 -4.59
C SER A 339 -13.09 4.31 -5.89
N ASP A 340 -13.25 5.30 -6.75
CA ASP A 340 -13.74 5.10 -8.10
C ASP A 340 -12.95 5.99 -9.05
N ARG A 341 -12.77 5.54 -10.28
CA ARG A 341 -12.25 6.37 -11.35
C ARG A 341 -13.33 6.53 -12.40
N ILE A 342 -13.86 7.74 -12.50
CA ILE A 342 -14.94 8.07 -13.44
C ILE A 342 -14.37 9.03 -14.49
N THR A 343 -14.32 8.58 -15.75
CA THR A 343 -13.93 9.43 -16.88
C THR A 343 -14.81 9.12 -18.10
N ASN A 344 -15.21 10.15 -18.85
CA ASN A 344 -16.08 9.98 -20.01
C ASN A 344 -15.33 9.86 -21.33
N ASP A 345 -14.04 10.18 -21.35
CA ASP A 345 -13.25 10.28 -22.58
C ASP A 345 -11.91 9.53 -22.46
N ARG A 346 -11.94 8.30 -21.88
CA ARG A 346 -10.78 7.43 -21.88
C ARG A 346 -10.34 7.14 -23.30
N GLY A 347 -9.04 7.28 -23.60
CA GLY A 347 -8.49 7.11 -24.94
C GLY A 347 -8.46 8.41 -25.75
N ALA A 348 -8.77 9.56 -25.14
CA ALA A 348 -8.61 10.86 -25.77
C ALA A 348 -7.17 11.03 -26.33
N SER A 349 -7.05 11.29 -27.62
CA SER A 349 -5.78 11.49 -28.31
C SER A 349 -6.01 12.31 -29.58
N LYS A 350 -4.95 12.86 -30.17
CA LYS A 350 -5.02 13.57 -31.47
C LYS A 350 -5.51 12.69 -32.62
N PHE A 351 -5.57 11.38 -32.44
CA PHE A 351 -6.01 10.39 -33.41
C PHE A 351 -7.43 9.86 -33.14
N ALA A 352 -8.08 10.32 -32.09
CA ALA A 352 -9.39 9.84 -31.67
C ALA A 352 -10.45 10.92 -31.85
N THR A 353 -11.56 10.61 -32.52
CA THR A 353 -12.77 11.40 -32.42
C THR A 353 -13.43 11.22 -31.06
N GLU A 354 -14.30 12.12 -30.66
CA GLU A 354 -14.98 12.02 -29.35
C GLU A 354 -15.80 10.73 -29.21
N SER A 355 -16.43 10.29 -30.29
CA SER A 355 -17.30 9.10 -30.31
C SER A 355 -16.53 7.79 -30.03
N VAL A 356 -15.25 7.70 -30.44
CA VAL A 356 -14.43 6.49 -30.22
C VAL A 356 -13.86 6.38 -28.82
N THR A 357 -13.93 7.43 -28.00
CA THR A 357 -13.52 7.38 -26.61
C THR A 357 -14.52 6.60 -25.76
N ILE A 358 -14.07 6.13 -24.62
CA ILE A 358 -14.78 5.18 -23.77
C ILE A 358 -15.14 5.86 -22.45
N LYS A 359 -16.32 5.60 -21.92
CA LYS A 359 -16.66 5.88 -20.54
C LYS A 359 -16.00 4.82 -19.65
N GLN A 360 -15.24 5.24 -18.68
CA GLN A 360 -14.68 4.36 -17.64
C GLN A 360 -15.33 4.65 -16.31
N THR A 361 -15.68 3.57 -15.59
CA THR A 361 -16.02 3.58 -14.18
C THR A 361 -15.25 2.43 -13.52
N SER A 362 -14.56 2.70 -12.43
CA SER A 362 -13.70 1.70 -11.79
C SER A 362 -13.86 1.71 -10.26
N PRO A 363 -15.05 1.30 -9.75
CA PRO A 363 -15.28 1.22 -8.32
C PRO A 363 -14.39 0.17 -7.67
N SER A 364 -13.83 0.52 -6.52
CA SER A 364 -13.05 -0.38 -5.70
C SER A 364 -13.41 -0.26 -4.23
N HIS A 365 -13.42 -1.39 -3.54
CA HIS A 365 -13.70 -1.51 -2.13
C HIS A 365 -12.55 -2.28 -1.48
N VAL A 366 -11.93 -1.71 -0.46
CA VAL A 366 -10.92 -2.40 0.35
C VAL A 366 -11.42 -2.46 1.79
N LEU A 367 -11.58 -3.66 2.31
CA LEU A 367 -11.85 -3.92 3.72
C LEU A 367 -10.61 -4.55 4.35
N ASN A 368 -10.23 -4.09 5.52
CA ASN A 368 -9.16 -4.66 6.31
C ASN A 368 -9.62 -4.82 7.76
N ALA A 369 -9.53 -6.04 8.29
CA ALA A 369 -9.77 -6.35 9.69
C ALA A 369 -8.51 -7.01 10.26
N GLN A 370 -7.99 -6.48 11.36
CA GLN A 370 -6.79 -6.97 12.01
C GLN A 370 -6.99 -7.13 13.51
N TRP A 371 -6.44 -8.20 14.05
CA TRP A 371 -6.30 -8.44 15.47
C TRP A 371 -4.85 -8.73 15.82
N THR A 372 -4.31 -7.98 16.80
CA THR A 372 -3.00 -8.22 17.38
C THR A 372 -3.18 -8.62 18.84
N LYS A 373 -2.60 -9.76 19.23
CA LYS A 373 -2.62 -10.29 20.60
C LYS A 373 -1.21 -10.36 21.17
N PHE A 374 -0.98 -9.66 22.27
CA PHE A 374 0.24 -9.77 23.06
C PHE A 374 0.03 -10.79 24.18
N PHE A 375 0.77 -11.91 24.15
CA PHE A 375 0.74 -12.92 25.19
C PHE A 375 1.73 -12.62 26.30
N SER A 376 2.85 -11.98 25.95
CA SER A 376 3.89 -11.53 26.85
C SER A 376 4.71 -10.40 26.20
N ASN A 377 5.70 -9.86 26.92
CA ASN A 377 6.66 -8.89 26.36
C ASN A 377 7.62 -9.52 25.33
N SER A 378 7.57 -10.84 25.13
CA SER A 378 8.44 -11.56 24.20
C SER A 378 7.68 -12.41 23.19
N PHE A 379 6.32 -12.42 23.22
CA PHE A 379 5.54 -13.19 22.28
C PHE A 379 4.22 -12.49 21.94
N PHE A 380 3.97 -12.28 20.66
CA PHE A 380 2.70 -11.76 20.15
C PHE A 380 2.33 -12.39 18.81
N MET A 381 1.06 -12.29 18.46
CA MET A 381 0.46 -12.81 17.25
C MET A 381 -0.38 -11.73 16.58
N ASN A 382 -0.41 -11.76 15.26
CA ASN A 382 -1.31 -10.97 14.43
C ASN A 382 -2.17 -11.89 13.56
N VAL A 383 -3.42 -11.49 13.36
CA VAL A 383 -4.33 -12.10 12.39
C VAL A 383 -4.95 -10.99 11.58
N ARG A 384 -4.99 -11.15 10.26
CA ARG A 384 -5.61 -10.18 9.34
C ARG A 384 -6.49 -10.88 8.32
N TYR A 385 -7.59 -10.22 8.03
CA TYR A 385 -8.41 -10.46 6.86
C TYR A 385 -8.45 -9.21 6.00
N GLY A 386 -8.10 -9.37 4.72
CA GLY A 386 -8.17 -8.34 3.70
C GLY A 386 -9.12 -8.72 2.58
N MET A 387 -9.90 -7.78 2.09
CA MET A 387 -10.75 -7.97 0.93
C MET A 387 -10.58 -6.79 -0.01
N VAL A 388 -10.33 -7.08 -1.28
CA VAL A 388 -10.31 -6.11 -2.37
C VAL A 388 -11.35 -6.54 -3.39
N LEU A 389 -12.35 -5.69 -3.64
CA LEU A 389 -13.29 -5.83 -4.74
C LEU A 389 -13.02 -4.68 -5.70
N TYR A 390 -12.59 -5.00 -6.91
CA TYR A 390 -12.27 -4.01 -7.94
C TYR A 390 -12.97 -4.38 -9.23
N GLN A 391 -13.57 -3.38 -9.87
CA GLN A 391 -14.16 -3.50 -11.20
C GLN A 391 -13.54 -2.46 -12.12
N LEU A 392 -13.31 -2.82 -13.35
CA LEU A 392 -12.98 -1.91 -14.44
C LEU A 392 -14.09 -2.04 -15.48
N LEU A 393 -14.95 -1.05 -15.55
CA LEU A 393 -16.09 -1.00 -16.46
C LEU A 393 -15.75 0.00 -17.57
N LEU A 394 -15.68 -0.49 -18.79
CA LEU A 394 -15.36 0.28 -19.98
C LEU A 394 -16.55 0.19 -20.94
N ASP A 395 -17.30 1.27 -21.08
CA ASP A 395 -18.51 1.32 -21.91
C ASP A 395 -18.29 2.23 -23.11
N ALA A 396 -18.60 1.75 -24.29
CA ALA A 396 -18.63 2.56 -25.50
C ALA A 396 -19.75 3.62 -25.43
N LYS A 397 -19.56 4.73 -26.11
CA LYS A 397 -20.57 5.82 -26.18
C LYS A 397 -21.73 5.53 -27.10
N GLY A 398 -21.65 4.51 -27.93
CA GLY A 398 -22.66 4.09 -28.87
C GLY A 398 -22.37 2.71 -29.49
N ASN A 399 -23.11 2.34 -30.51
CA ASN A 399 -23.08 1.00 -31.11
C ASN A 399 -22.54 0.97 -32.54
N GLU A 400 -22.03 2.09 -33.06
CA GLU A 400 -21.46 2.13 -34.41
C GLU A 400 -20.08 1.45 -34.42
N ALA A 401 -19.74 0.80 -35.54
CA ALA A 401 -18.44 0.19 -35.71
C ALA A 401 -17.31 1.23 -35.67
N GLN A 402 -16.19 0.89 -35.08
CA GLN A 402 -15.00 1.73 -35.13
C GLN A 402 -14.38 1.66 -36.53
N VAL A 403 -14.06 2.82 -37.08
CA VAL A 403 -13.37 2.97 -38.36
C VAL A 403 -11.99 3.57 -38.09
N TYR A 404 -10.94 2.89 -38.52
CA TYR A 404 -9.57 3.36 -38.44
C TYR A 404 -9.08 3.78 -39.85
N MET A 405 -8.72 5.05 -39.99
CA MET A 405 -8.21 5.62 -41.24
C MET A 405 -6.68 5.46 -41.28
N ILE A 406 -6.18 4.52 -42.08
CA ILE A 406 -4.76 4.17 -42.17
C ILE A 406 -3.86 5.37 -42.48
N PRO A 407 -4.16 6.23 -43.51
CA PRO A 407 -3.27 7.33 -43.87
C PRO A 407 -3.11 8.39 -42.77
N THR A 408 -4.15 8.64 -41.98
CA THR A 408 -4.18 9.69 -40.97
C THR A 408 -4.03 9.15 -39.55
N ALA A 409 -4.06 7.84 -39.35
CA ALA A 409 -4.14 7.15 -38.09
C ALA A 409 -5.33 7.59 -37.20
N VAL A 410 -6.38 8.18 -37.80
CA VAL A 410 -7.56 8.67 -37.07
C VAL A 410 -8.56 7.54 -36.90
N SER A 411 -9.05 7.37 -35.67
CA SER A 411 -10.17 6.49 -35.33
C SER A 411 -11.44 7.30 -35.16
N SER A 412 -12.52 6.85 -35.79
CA SER A 412 -13.88 7.42 -35.74
C SER A 412 -14.91 6.31 -35.48
N GLY A 413 -16.19 6.66 -35.41
CA GLY A 413 -17.24 5.74 -34.98
C GLY A 413 -17.25 5.58 -33.47
N ASN A 414 -17.62 4.40 -32.97
CA ASN A 414 -17.54 4.09 -31.54
C ASN A 414 -16.37 3.15 -31.24
N ALA A 415 -16.09 2.89 -29.96
CA ALA A 415 -15.11 1.88 -29.59
C ALA A 415 -15.55 0.51 -30.17
N TRP A 416 -14.58 -0.28 -30.63
CA TRP A 416 -14.81 -1.61 -31.21
C TRP A 416 -15.46 -2.62 -30.26
N ARG A 417 -15.46 -2.32 -28.97
CA ARG A 417 -16.15 -3.07 -27.91
C ARG A 417 -17.21 -2.19 -27.28
N ASN A 418 -18.43 -2.71 -27.19
CA ASN A 418 -19.53 -2.02 -26.53
C ASN A 418 -19.38 -1.98 -25.03
N GLN A 419 -18.98 -3.10 -24.47
CA GLN A 419 -18.77 -3.27 -23.02
C GLN A 419 -17.53 -4.12 -22.80
N ASP A 420 -16.72 -3.71 -21.86
CA ASP A 420 -15.52 -4.42 -21.47
C ASP A 420 -15.40 -4.32 -19.95
N HIS A 421 -15.95 -5.33 -19.27
CA HIS A 421 -16.11 -5.34 -17.84
C HIS A 421 -15.18 -6.36 -17.20
N TYR A 422 -14.31 -5.89 -16.34
CA TYR A 422 -13.38 -6.72 -15.60
C TYR A 422 -13.70 -6.69 -14.11
N GLY A 423 -13.97 -7.86 -13.52
CA GLY A 423 -13.99 -8.05 -12.07
C GLY A 423 -12.66 -8.61 -11.61
N ARG A 424 -12.07 -8.04 -10.55
CA ARG A 424 -10.75 -8.41 -10.03
C ARG A 424 -10.77 -8.39 -8.51
N ASN A 425 -11.29 -9.48 -7.94
CA ASN A 425 -11.53 -9.60 -6.53
C ASN A 425 -10.42 -10.39 -5.85
N ARG A 426 -9.99 -9.98 -4.67
CA ARG A 426 -9.01 -10.68 -3.85
C ARG A 426 -9.49 -10.77 -2.42
N PHE A 427 -9.42 -11.98 -1.86
CA PHE A 427 -9.64 -12.25 -0.45
C PHE A 427 -8.32 -12.76 0.11
N GLN A 428 -7.86 -12.14 1.17
CA GLN A 428 -6.56 -12.40 1.77
C GLN A 428 -6.74 -12.71 3.25
N PHE A 429 -6.13 -13.78 3.71
CA PHE A 429 -6.06 -14.15 5.11
C PHE A 429 -4.59 -14.34 5.49
N ASN A 430 -4.16 -13.68 6.56
CA ASN A 430 -2.80 -13.72 7.07
C ASN A 430 -2.80 -13.96 8.58
N ALA A 431 -1.86 -14.80 9.06
CA ALA A 431 -1.55 -14.89 10.48
C ALA A 431 -0.05 -15.08 10.68
N ASP A 432 0.53 -14.35 11.63
CA ASP A 432 1.92 -14.49 12.04
C ASP A 432 2.07 -14.41 13.55
N ALA A 433 3.19 -14.94 14.03
CA ALA A 433 3.61 -14.79 15.39
C ALA A 433 5.09 -14.41 15.43
N THR A 434 5.43 -13.56 16.39
CA THR A 434 6.81 -13.15 16.68
C THR A 434 7.18 -13.54 18.10
N ALA A 435 8.31 -14.22 18.24
CA ALA A 435 8.85 -14.64 19.52
C ALA A 435 10.29 -14.12 19.68
N PHE A 436 10.57 -13.49 20.80
CA PHE A 436 11.93 -13.08 21.18
C PHE A 436 12.51 -14.07 22.18
N VAL A 437 13.69 -14.62 21.86
CA VAL A 437 14.39 -15.57 22.69
C VAL A 437 15.77 -15.00 23.05
N ASP A 438 15.93 -14.63 24.30
CA ASP A 438 17.19 -14.14 24.83
C ASP A 438 18.04 -15.30 25.39
N ASN A 439 19.36 -15.12 25.39
CA ASN A 439 20.33 -16.06 26.00
C ASN A 439 20.38 -17.47 25.34
N LEU A 440 20.19 -17.55 24.02
CA LEU A 440 20.40 -18.77 23.24
C LEU A 440 21.50 -18.51 22.21
N ALA A 441 22.78 -18.41 22.66
CA ALA A 441 23.92 -17.98 21.83
C ALA A 441 23.67 -16.61 21.16
N GLY A 442 23.12 -15.63 21.90
CA GLY A 442 22.69 -14.33 21.42
C GLY A 442 21.21 -14.07 21.68
N THR A 443 20.65 -13.12 20.95
CA THR A 443 19.22 -12.78 20.97
C THR A 443 18.59 -13.08 19.62
N HIS A 444 17.46 -13.77 19.62
CA HIS A 444 16.72 -14.14 18.43
C HIS A 444 15.39 -13.41 18.36
N GLU A 445 15.04 -12.89 17.20
CA GLU A 445 13.70 -12.47 16.83
C GLU A 445 13.15 -13.47 15.82
N LEU A 446 12.46 -14.49 16.31
CA LEU A 446 11.82 -15.52 15.50
C LEU A 446 10.47 -15.02 15.03
N LYS A 447 10.23 -14.97 13.72
CA LYS A 447 8.94 -14.68 13.12
C LYS A 447 8.54 -15.83 12.22
N PHE A 448 7.31 -16.31 12.36
CA PHE A 448 6.76 -17.38 11.54
C PHE A 448 5.30 -17.12 11.26
N GLY A 449 4.84 -17.59 10.12
CA GLY A 449 3.48 -17.34 9.72
C GLY A 449 3.14 -17.86 8.34
N GLY A 450 1.95 -17.53 7.86
CA GLY A 450 1.51 -17.92 6.53
C GLY A 450 0.39 -17.06 6.00
N GLU A 451 0.05 -17.29 4.74
CA GLU A 451 -0.83 -16.47 3.92
C GLU A 451 -1.69 -17.35 3.02
N ALA A 452 -2.96 -16.97 2.87
CA ALA A 452 -3.82 -17.46 1.81
C ALA A 452 -4.41 -16.28 1.05
N GLN A 453 -4.16 -16.20 -0.25
CA GLN A 453 -4.78 -15.23 -1.15
C GLN A 453 -5.64 -15.96 -2.18
N LEU A 454 -6.90 -15.56 -2.28
CA LEU A 454 -7.87 -16.12 -3.21
C LEU A 454 -8.28 -15.01 -4.17
N ALA A 455 -7.73 -15.01 -5.37
CA ALA A 455 -8.11 -14.03 -6.40
C ALA A 455 -9.13 -14.65 -7.36
N ARG A 456 -10.10 -13.83 -7.75
CA ARG A 456 -11.16 -14.16 -8.68
C ARG A 456 -11.20 -13.06 -9.73
N THR A 457 -10.82 -13.40 -10.95
CA THR A 457 -10.88 -12.48 -12.07
C THR A 457 -12.00 -12.90 -13.02
N SER A 458 -12.77 -11.92 -13.48
CA SER A 458 -13.78 -12.12 -14.52
C SER A 458 -13.54 -11.11 -15.63
N TRP A 459 -13.76 -11.52 -16.84
CA TRP A 459 -13.65 -10.68 -18.02
C TRP A 459 -14.85 -10.93 -18.92
N LEU A 460 -15.74 -9.96 -18.99
CA LEU A 460 -16.91 -9.95 -19.86
C LEU A 460 -16.71 -8.91 -20.93
N VAL A 461 -16.68 -9.34 -22.18
CA VAL A 461 -16.54 -8.48 -23.35
C VAL A 461 -17.76 -8.66 -24.24
N HIS A 462 -18.38 -7.56 -24.62
CA HIS A 462 -19.38 -7.54 -25.69
C HIS A 462 -18.84 -6.71 -26.84
N GLY A 463 -18.72 -7.31 -28.01
CA GLY A 463 -18.33 -6.63 -29.24
C GLY A 463 -19.48 -5.88 -29.84
N VAL A 464 -19.17 -4.91 -30.72
CA VAL A 464 -20.15 -4.32 -31.61
C VAL A 464 -20.43 -5.32 -32.75
N ALA A 465 -21.58 -5.97 -32.70
CA ALA A 465 -22.00 -6.89 -33.77
C ALA A 465 -22.23 -6.13 -35.07
N ASP A 466 -21.85 -6.74 -36.21
CA ASP A 466 -22.26 -6.26 -37.52
C ASP A 466 -23.77 -6.39 -37.64
N PRO A 467 -24.51 -5.30 -37.91
CA PRO A 467 -25.95 -5.37 -38.03
C PRO A 467 -26.42 -6.24 -39.23
N VAL A 468 -25.54 -6.56 -40.19
CA VAL A 468 -25.87 -7.34 -41.39
C VAL A 468 -25.51 -8.82 -41.22
N THR A 469 -24.36 -9.13 -40.62
CA THR A 469 -23.87 -10.53 -40.52
C THR A 469 -23.96 -11.11 -39.13
N GLY A 470 -24.23 -10.30 -38.10
CA GLY A 470 -24.18 -10.71 -36.70
C GLY A 470 -22.79 -11.14 -36.21
N GLY A 471 -21.79 -11.12 -37.06
CA GLY A 471 -20.43 -11.55 -36.79
C GLY A 471 -19.51 -10.40 -36.37
N CYS A 472 -18.44 -10.75 -35.70
CA CYS A 472 -17.40 -9.84 -35.27
C CYS A 472 -16.09 -10.26 -35.92
N TYR A 473 -15.58 -9.47 -36.85
CA TYR A 473 -14.32 -9.76 -37.54
C TYR A 473 -13.64 -8.48 -38.06
N ASN A 474 -12.33 -8.58 -38.30
CA ASN A 474 -11.60 -7.56 -39.04
C ASN A 474 -11.85 -7.77 -40.53
N ASP A 475 -12.66 -6.93 -41.17
CA ASP A 475 -12.87 -7.00 -42.59
C ASP A 475 -11.95 -6.01 -43.33
N MET A 476 -10.85 -6.54 -43.84
CA MET A 476 -9.92 -5.79 -44.68
C MET A 476 -10.41 -5.68 -46.15
N ASN A 477 -11.52 -6.37 -46.50
CA ASN A 477 -12.02 -6.48 -47.87
C ASN A 477 -13.49 -6.06 -48.01
N ALA A 478 -14.02 -5.23 -47.10
CA ALA A 478 -15.41 -4.76 -47.21
C ALA A 478 -15.67 -4.08 -48.59
N PRO A 479 -16.80 -4.35 -49.24
CA PRO A 479 -17.06 -3.82 -50.58
C PRO A 479 -17.19 -2.29 -50.55
N GLY A 480 -16.28 -1.61 -51.24
CA GLY A 480 -16.24 -0.15 -51.40
C GLY A 480 -14.85 0.39 -51.07
N ASN A 481 -13.99 0.42 -52.03
CA ASN A 481 -12.65 1.07 -52.09
C ASN A 481 -12.01 1.53 -50.77
N TYR A 482 -11.84 0.60 -49.82
CA TYR A 482 -11.35 0.85 -48.47
C TYR A 482 -9.86 0.48 -48.30
N ALA A 483 -9.04 0.68 -49.33
CA ALA A 483 -7.60 0.40 -49.26
C ALA A 483 -6.92 1.10 -48.09
N ASP A 484 -7.54 2.17 -47.57
CA ASP A 484 -7.00 3.03 -46.52
C ASP A 484 -7.80 2.98 -45.21
N THR A 485 -8.74 2.04 -45.06
CA THR A 485 -9.67 2.00 -43.92
C THR A 485 -9.75 0.60 -43.31
N LEU A 486 -9.61 0.48 -42.00
CA LEU A 486 -9.82 -0.75 -41.24
C LEU A 486 -11.07 -0.60 -40.38
N ILE A 487 -12.07 -1.47 -40.58
CA ILE A 487 -13.26 -1.54 -39.75
C ILE A 487 -13.02 -2.58 -38.67
N LEU A 488 -13.03 -2.13 -37.43
CA LEU A 488 -12.82 -2.99 -36.25
C LEU A 488 -14.18 -3.41 -35.70
N LYS A 489 -14.44 -4.71 -35.72
CA LYS A 489 -15.60 -5.34 -35.11
C LYS A 489 -15.12 -6.33 -34.06
N GLY A 490 -15.62 -6.22 -32.82
CA GLY A 490 -15.19 -7.06 -31.73
C GLY A 490 -16.12 -8.24 -31.46
N GLY A 491 -15.57 -9.43 -31.20
CA GLY A 491 -16.30 -10.56 -30.65
C GLY A 491 -16.55 -10.38 -29.15
N GLY A 492 -17.60 -11.04 -28.64
CA GLY A 492 -17.85 -11.12 -27.20
C GLY A 492 -17.23 -12.38 -26.61
N PHE A 493 -16.77 -12.32 -25.38
CA PHE A 493 -16.39 -13.50 -24.60
C PHE A 493 -16.60 -13.26 -23.10
N ASN A 494 -16.76 -14.34 -22.37
CA ASN A 494 -16.82 -14.33 -20.92
C ASN A 494 -15.76 -15.30 -20.39
N ARG A 495 -14.85 -14.80 -19.55
CA ARG A 495 -13.79 -15.58 -18.94
C ARG A 495 -13.80 -15.38 -17.42
N LEU A 496 -13.62 -16.47 -16.71
CA LEU A 496 -13.48 -16.48 -15.26
C LEU A 496 -12.22 -17.27 -14.89
N ASP A 497 -11.34 -16.67 -14.11
CA ASP A 497 -10.13 -17.33 -13.64
C ASP A 497 -10.04 -17.24 -12.11
N TRP A 498 -9.54 -18.30 -11.50
CA TRP A 498 -9.28 -18.36 -10.07
C TRP A 498 -7.80 -18.59 -9.84
N VAL A 499 -7.19 -17.70 -9.07
CA VAL A 499 -5.79 -17.81 -8.65
C VAL A 499 -5.79 -17.93 -7.14
N ASN A 500 -5.23 -19.02 -6.64
CA ASN A 500 -5.12 -19.28 -5.22
C ASN A 500 -3.65 -19.40 -4.87
N ASP A 501 -3.18 -18.55 -3.96
CA ASP A 501 -1.81 -18.51 -3.49
C ASP A 501 -1.79 -18.84 -2.00
N TYR A 502 -0.96 -19.80 -1.63
CA TYR A 502 -0.76 -20.20 -0.24
C TYR A 502 0.72 -20.16 0.06
N ALA A 503 1.08 -19.58 1.18
CA ALA A 503 2.47 -19.50 1.58
C ALA A 503 2.65 -19.68 3.09
N GLY A 504 3.80 -20.25 3.45
CA GLY A 504 4.26 -20.33 4.83
C GLY A 504 5.72 -19.90 4.93
N PHE A 505 6.09 -19.25 6.03
CA PHE A 505 7.47 -18.82 6.25
C PHE A 505 7.91 -18.95 7.69
N VAL A 506 9.22 -19.00 7.87
CA VAL A 506 9.92 -18.84 9.13
C VAL A 506 11.15 -18.00 8.90
N GLN A 507 11.41 -17.07 9.80
CA GLN A 507 12.62 -16.24 9.77
C GLN A 507 13.17 -16.00 11.18
N ASP A 508 14.47 -15.75 11.26
CA ASP A 508 15.18 -15.42 12.46
C ASP A 508 16.11 -14.23 12.21
N ASN A 509 15.92 -13.16 12.95
CA ASN A 509 16.88 -12.08 13.06
C ASN A 509 17.72 -12.34 14.32
N TRP A 510 18.87 -12.96 14.11
CA TRP A 510 19.75 -13.42 15.18
C TRP A 510 20.88 -12.43 15.44
N ALA A 511 20.83 -11.73 16.55
CA ALA A 511 21.93 -10.94 17.07
C ALA A 511 22.90 -11.87 17.81
N LEU A 512 23.86 -12.44 17.06
CA LEU A 512 24.85 -13.39 17.58
C LEU A 512 25.82 -12.70 18.58
N THR A 513 26.24 -11.49 18.23
CA THR A 513 27.08 -10.63 19.10
C THR A 513 26.61 -9.17 18.93
N ARG A 514 27.22 -8.24 19.70
CA ARG A 514 26.96 -6.79 19.54
C ARG A 514 27.26 -6.26 18.13
N ASN A 515 28.10 -6.97 17.35
CA ASN A 515 28.60 -6.54 16.04
C ASN A 515 28.19 -7.47 14.90
N ILE A 516 27.60 -8.63 15.18
CA ILE A 516 27.23 -9.64 14.17
C ILE A 516 25.75 -9.94 14.30
N ASN A 517 25.00 -9.60 13.25
CA ASN A 517 23.59 -9.93 13.11
C ASN A 517 23.42 -10.80 11.84
N LEU A 518 22.63 -11.85 11.98
CA LEU A 518 22.29 -12.77 10.90
C LEU A 518 20.77 -12.72 10.68
N SER A 519 20.35 -12.54 9.46
CA SER A 519 18.93 -12.65 9.08
C SER A 519 18.78 -13.89 8.21
N LEU A 520 18.09 -14.90 8.73
CA LEU A 520 17.87 -16.18 8.07
C LEU A 520 16.38 -16.38 7.87
N GLY A 521 15.97 -16.88 6.73
CA GLY A 521 14.55 -17.13 6.48
C GLY A 521 14.32 -18.15 5.38
N LEU A 522 13.21 -18.85 5.50
CA LEU A 522 12.68 -19.77 4.50
C LEU A 522 11.23 -19.43 4.25
N ARG A 523 10.83 -19.48 2.99
CA ARG A 523 9.45 -19.35 2.54
C ARG A 523 9.13 -20.46 1.57
N PHE A 524 7.96 -21.03 1.72
CA PHE A 524 7.38 -21.96 0.78
C PHE A 524 6.10 -21.33 0.21
N GLU A 525 5.91 -21.44 -1.10
CA GLU A 525 4.73 -20.94 -1.81
C GLU A 525 4.13 -22.05 -2.67
N TYR A 526 2.81 -22.11 -2.69
CA TYR A 526 2.04 -22.95 -3.57
C TYR A 526 0.99 -22.12 -4.29
N ASN A 527 1.10 -22.04 -5.61
CA ASN A 527 0.20 -21.27 -6.46
C ASN A 527 -0.63 -22.23 -7.31
N SER A 528 -1.92 -22.00 -7.38
CA SER A 528 -2.86 -22.77 -8.17
C SER A 528 -3.70 -21.84 -9.03
N ILE A 529 -3.70 -22.07 -10.33
CA ILE A 529 -4.56 -21.39 -11.28
C ILE A 529 -5.63 -22.36 -11.74
N VAL A 530 -6.89 -22.01 -11.57
CA VAL A 530 -8.04 -22.81 -11.99
C VAL A 530 -8.80 -22.04 -13.08
N TYR A 531 -8.93 -22.67 -14.22
CA TYR A 531 -9.78 -22.20 -15.31
C TYR A 531 -11.10 -22.97 -15.23
N PRO A 532 -12.19 -22.35 -14.76
CA PRO A 532 -13.50 -23.00 -14.81
C PRO A 532 -13.89 -23.34 -16.24
N LYS A 533 -14.71 -24.39 -16.41
CA LYS A 533 -15.22 -24.80 -17.71
C LYS A 533 -15.96 -23.62 -18.34
N GLN A 534 -15.44 -23.11 -19.44
CA GLN A 534 -16.05 -21.99 -20.16
C GLN A 534 -17.18 -22.54 -21.02
N ASN A 535 -18.33 -21.86 -21.08
CA ASN A 535 -19.41 -22.25 -21.96
C ASN A 535 -19.02 -21.86 -23.39
N ALA A 536 -18.80 -22.86 -24.22
CA ALA A 536 -18.48 -22.70 -25.64
C ALA A 536 -19.64 -22.11 -26.49
N ASP A 537 -20.82 -21.94 -25.88
CA ASP A 537 -22.03 -21.50 -26.58
C ASP A 537 -22.16 -19.97 -26.78
N GLU A 538 -21.27 -19.18 -26.17
CA GLU A 538 -21.22 -17.73 -26.34
C GLU A 538 -20.01 -17.31 -27.20
N GLY A 539 -20.00 -17.70 -28.48
CA GLY A 539 -19.19 -17.06 -29.51
C GLY A 539 -17.67 -16.94 -29.28
N ASP A 540 -17.07 -17.95 -28.68
CA ASP A 540 -15.60 -18.05 -28.58
C ASP A 540 -14.99 -18.19 -29.98
N ILE A 541 -14.57 -17.07 -30.56
CA ILE A 541 -13.60 -17.12 -31.65
C ILE A 541 -12.26 -17.48 -31.01
N LEU A 542 -12.04 -18.75 -30.78
CA LEU A 542 -10.71 -19.30 -30.62
C LEU A 542 -9.87 -18.86 -31.81
N PHE A 543 -8.70 -18.28 -31.52
CA PHE A 543 -7.63 -18.15 -32.49
C PHE A 543 -7.37 -19.54 -33.08
N GLN A 544 -7.94 -19.81 -34.27
CA GLN A 544 -7.43 -20.84 -35.15
C GLN A 544 -6.20 -20.24 -35.80
N GLY A 545 -5.03 -20.57 -35.23
CA GLY A 545 -3.71 -20.25 -35.74
C GLY A 545 -3.40 -21.07 -36.99
#